data_b447ca9210ed38ac058a381c8b14c138
#
_entry.id   b447ca9210ed38ac058a381c8b14c138
#
_cell.length_a   1.000
_cell.length_b   1.000
_cell.length_c   1.000
_cell.angle_alpha   90.00
_cell.angle_beta   90.00
_cell.angle_gamma   90.00
#
_symmetry.space_group_name_H-M   'P 1'
#
loop_
_entity.id
_entity.type
_entity.pdbx_description
1 polymer ?
#
loop_
_entity_poly.entity_id
_entity_poly.type
_entity_poly.pdbx_seq_one_letter_code
_entity_poly.pdbx_strand_id
1 'polypeptide(L)'
;MANYNITLTHEIFKKYIQGNNDKYVLNSLLSNINIDLDNLSLQKDVLFLNNIGKLTIVDGATEFIQKVHSAGHKTAIVTNCNRIVVDAILNHIHLRHYIDFIVASGETPNAKPSPEPYLMAMKHFRVSSSKSFIFEDSKSGILSGKNANPKCLIGINTSYSNAELDSAGVDICISNFSNIDTELLFHFHNLSINKIIKYIGDSLPYLTGDVIFNTNKLKGGFIADVNEVTIVRENGEKTEVILKIENKNESDLSKMANALQLYEREYYFYDHISKYINIPVPKYYGLVKDDSGKNIGVLLENLFKTGNYSINLNLNESNIDISLKIVDYMAKFHAKFWNKNNKQIYPGLKTSMDPTFSPTWYNFIENRWPLFKEKWGKILKPDQLSLGEDIMLNFSAIQQRMSQGNTTIIHGDIKSPNIFYNIDLGYEPCFIDWQHIAIGKGVQDLIFFIIESFDINTIPIIYPIFTNYYYRKLREHNVENYSYTEYSNDLHDALCYVPFFTAVWFGTVSYDDLIDKNFPYFFIQKLFSLI
;
A
#
# COMPACT_ATOMS: atom_id res chain seq x y z
N MET A 1 -37.63 14.51 -32.10
CA MET A 1 -37.45 15.94 -31.92
C MET A 1 -37.70 16.70 -33.25
N ALA A 2 -37.16 16.27 -34.40
CA ALA A 2 -37.41 16.92 -35.68
C ALA A 2 -38.91 17.06 -36.02
N ASN A 3 -39.75 16.05 -35.75
CA ASN A 3 -41.20 16.08 -35.94
C ASN A 3 -41.94 17.15 -35.09
N TYR A 4 -41.24 17.73 -34.13
CA TYR A 4 -41.80 18.79 -33.25
C TYR A 4 -41.06 20.11 -33.41
N ASN A 5 -40.35 20.31 -34.52
CA ASN A 5 -39.57 21.50 -34.85
C ASN A 5 -38.49 21.86 -33.82
N ILE A 6 -37.95 20.86 -33.11
CA ILE A 6 -36.85 21.04 -32.17
C ILE A 6 -35.55 20.58 -32.83
N THR A 7 -34.64 21.55 -33.04
CA THR A 7 -33.29 21.28 -33.48
C THR A 7 -32.42 20.95 -32.24
N LEU A 8 -31.90 19.73 -32.16
CA LEU A 8 -31.00 19.30 -31.09
C LEU A 8 -29.59 19.83 -31.37
N THR A 9 -29.22 20.91 -30.69
CA THR A 9 -27.81 21.36 -30.67
C THR A 9 -27.05 20.63 -29.58
N HIS A 10 -25.71 20.63 -29.68
CA HIS A 10 -24.85 20.09 -28.64
C HIS A 10 -25.11 20.70 -27.25
N GLU A 11 -25.41 21.98 -27.20
CA GLU A 11 -25.77 22.72 -25.99
C GLU A 11 -27.08 22.22 -25.37
N ILE A 12 -28.12 22.05 -26.19
CA ILE A 12 -29.41 21.50 -25.75
C ILE A 12 -29.22 20.06 -25.26
N PHE A 13 -28.41 19.27 -25.97
CA PHE A 13 -28.10 17.90 -25.56
C PHE A 13 -27.43 17.85 -24.18
N LYS A 14 -26.36 18.61 -23.98
CA LYS A 14 -25.67 18.68 -22.69
C LYS A 14 -26.56 19.20 -21.55
N LYS A 15 -27.39 20.20 -21.82
CA LYS A 15 -28.19 20.87 -20.77
C LYS A 15 -29.41 20.06 -20.34
N TYR A 16 -30.12 19.43 -21.27
CA TYR A 16 -31.42 18.82 -20.99
C TYR A 16 -31.45 17.30 -21.12
N ILE A 17 -30.62 16.68 -21.96
CA ILE A 17 -30.73 15.27 -22.28
C ILE A 17 -29.72 14.43 -21.51
N GLN A 18 -28.47 14.85 -21.52
CA GLN A 18 -27.38 14.04 -20.96
C GLN A 18 -27.55 13.81 -19.45
N GLY A 19 -27.62 12.53 -19.05
CA GLY A 19 -27.72 12.11 -17.66
C GLY A 19 -29.09 12.30 -17.01
N ASN A 20 -30.09 12.79 -17.75
CA ASN A 20 -31.44 12.99 -17.24
C ASN A 20 -32.37 11.84 -17.69
N ASN A 21 -33.45 11.61 -16.95
CA ASN A 21 -34.48 10.64 -17.32
C ASN A 21 -35.43 11.21 -18.39
N ASP A 22 -36.10 10.32 -19.13
CA ASP A 22 -36.99 10.71 -20.23
C ASP A 22 -38.08 11.67 -19.82
N LYS A 23 -38.70 11.48 -18.65
CA LYS A 23 -39.76 12.34 -18.14
C LYS A 23 -39.28 13.77 -17.98
N TYR A 24 -38.11 13.99 -17.42
CA TYR A 24 -37.50 15.31 -17.28
C TYR A 24 -37.20 15.91 -18.67
N VAL A 25 -36.55 15.15 -19.55
CA VAL A 25 -36.15 15.59 -20.89
C VAL A 25 -37.37 16.01 -21.72
N LEU A 26 -38.40 15.16 -21.77
CA LEU A 26 -39.60 15.37 -22.57
C LEU A 26 -40.42 16.56 -22.01
N ASN A 27 -40.58 16.65 -20.70
CA ASN A 27 -41.23 17.81 -20.07
C ASN A 27 -40.48 19.10 -20.33
N SER A 28 -39.15 19.11 -20.28
CA SER A 28 -38.35 20.32 -20.48
C SER A 28 -38.38 20.82 -21.93
N LEU A 29 -38.43 19.89 -22.89
CA LEU A 29 -38.36 20.23 -24.33
C LEU A 29 -39.72 20.34 -25.00
N LEU A 30 -40.77 19.69 -24.46
CA LEU A 30 -42.09 19.52 -25.08
C LEU A 30 -43.23 20.00 -24.18
N SER A 31 -42.97 20.79 -23.11
CA SER A 31 -43.97 21.23 -22.13
C SER A 31 -45.21 21.93 -22.72
N ASN A 32 -45.08 22.54 -23.90
CA ASN A 32 -46.15 23.28 -24.58
C ASN A 32 -46.92 22.41 -25.63
N ILE A 33 -46.64 21.15 -25.71
CA ILE A 33 -47.21 20.26 -26.73
C ILE A 33 -47.97 19.13 -26.02
N ASN A 34 -49.24 18.93 -26.37
CA ASN A 34 -50.04 17.87 -25.79
C ASN A 34 -49.67 16.53 -26.46
N ILE A 35 -48.75 15.76 -25.84
CA ILE A 35 -48.22 14.49 -26.36
C ILE A 35 -48.26 13.45 -25.26
N ASP A 36 -48.50 12.21 -25.64
CA ASP A 36 -48.26 11.06 -24.77
C ASP A 36 -46.75 10.84 -24.59
N LEU A 37 -46.23 11.33 -23.48
CA LEU A 37 -44.77 11.27 -23.14
C LEU A 37 -44.29 9.84 -22.92
N ASP A 38 -45.15 8.93 -22.43
CA ASP A 38 -44.81 7.53 -22.18
C ASP A 38 -44.64 6.79 -23.50
N ASN A 39 -45.53 7.04 -24.47
CA ASN A 39 -45.39 6.49 -25.82
C ASN A 39 -44.15 7.03 -26.54
N LEU A 40 -43.80 8.29 -26.36
CA LEU A 40 -42.61 8.88 -26.98
C LEU A 40 -41.32 8.33 -26.37
N SER A 41 -41.29 8.10 -25.06
CA SER A 41 -40.20 7.40 -24.37
C SER A 41 -40.03 5.98 -24.91
N LEU A 42 -41.12 5.23 -25.08
CA LEU A 42 -41.09 3.90 -25.65
C LEU A 42 -40.55 3.88 -27.09
N GLN A 43 -40.98 4.82 -27.94
CA GLN A 43 -40.48 4.94 -29.32
C GLN A 43 -38.96 5.21 -29.33
N LYS A 44 -38.48 6.06 -28.44
CA LYS A 44 -37.03 6.30 -28.28
C LYS A 44 -36.29 5.01 -27.89
N ASP A 45 -36.82 4.23 -26.96
CA ASP A 45 -36.22 2.98 -26.52
C ASP A 45 -36.16 1.96 -27.64
N VAL A 46 -37.25 1.80 -28.43
CA VAL A 46 -37.26 0.94 -29.60
C VAL A 46 -36.23 1.35 -30.66
N LEU A 47 -36.12 2.66 -30.93
CA LEU A 47 -35.08 3.19 -31.83
C LEU A 47 -33.67 2.92 -31.35
N PHE A 48 -33.44 3.04 -30.05
CA PHE A 48 -32.14 2.72 -29.44
C PHE A 48 -31.81 1.24 -29.59
N LEU A 49 -32.76 0.36 -29.23
CA LEU A 49 -32.58 -1.09 -29.30
C LEU A 49 -32.33 -1.57 -30.75
N ASN A 50 -32.94 -0.98 -31.73
CA ASN A 50 -32.70 -1.27 -33.16
C ASN A 50 -31.29 -0.84 -33.60
N ASN A 51 -30.60 0.03 -32.85
CA ASN A 51 -29.26 0.50 -33.13
C ASN A 51 -28.22 0.01 -32.13
N ILE A 52 -28.56 -0.93 -31.26
CA ILE A 52 -27.69 -1.40 -30.16
C ILE A 52 -26.33 -1.92 -30.65
N GLY A 53 -26.26 -2.47 -31.85
CA GLY A 53 -25.01 -2.92 -32.47
C GLY A 53 -24.00 -1.81 -32.79
N LYS A 54 -24.39 -0.54 -32.67
CA LYS A 54 -23.47 0.62 -32.80
C LYS A 54 -22.92 1.09 -31.49
N LEU A 55 -23.25 0.42 -30.38
CA LEU A 55 -22.77 0.77 -29.07
C LEU A 55 -21.27 0.55 -28.98
N THR A 56 -20.55 1.53 -28.45
CA THR A 56 -19.13 1.41 -28.09
C THR A 56 -18.99 1.37 -26.57
N ILE A 57 -18.17 0.48 -26.07
CA ILE A 57 -17.86 0.37 -24.64
C ILE A 57 -16.68 1.29 -24.34
N VAL A 58 -16.67 1.90 -23.16
CA VAL A 58 -15.52 2.69 -22.69
C VAL A 58 -14.32 1.74 -22.50
N ASP A 59 -13.17 2.13 -23.02
CA ASP A 59 -11.96 1.30 -23.00
C ASP A 59 -11.64 0.79 -21.59
N GLY A 60 -11.37 -0.51 -21.48
CA GLY A 60 -11.04 -1.19 -20.22
C GLY A 60 -12.23 -1.47 -19.29
N ALA A 61 -13.46 -1.01 -19.60
CA ALA A 61 -14.61 -1.19 -18.72
C ALA A 61 -15.00 -2.65 -18.51
N THR A 62 -14.91 -3.47 -19.57
CA THR A 62 -15.21 -4.90 -19.50
C THR A 62 -14.27 -5.62 -18.54
N GLU A 63 -12.98 -5.46 -18.74
CA GLU A 63 -11.92 -6.06 -17.93
C GLU A 63 -11.98 -5.58 -16.48
N PHE A 64 -12.26 -4.30 -16.28
CA PHE A 64 -12.43 -3.71 -14.95
C PHE A 64 -13.58 -4.34 -14.18
N ILE A 65 -14.78 -4.41 -14.77
CA ILE A 65 -15.97 -5.00 -14.14
C ILE A 65 -15.73 -6.48 -13.81
N GLN A 66 -15.11 -7.24 -14.73
CA GLN A 66 -14.77 -8.65 -14.52
C GLN A 66 -13.79 -8.82 -13.35
N LYS A 67 -12.74 -8.02 -13.26
CA LYS A 67 -11.77 -8.03 -12.16
C LYS A 67 -12.44 -7.72 -10.83
N VAL A 68 -13.25 -6.67 -10.76
CA VAL A 68 -13.97 -6.25 -9.55
C VAL A 68 -14.88 -7.36 -9.04
N HIS A 69 -15.67 -7.97 -9.95
CA HIS A 69 -16.57 -9.07 -9.61
C HIS A 69 -15.78 -10.31 -9.16
N SER A 70 -14.69 -10.67 -9.87
CA SER A 70 -13.84 -11.82 -9.54
C SER A 70 -13.12 -11.66 -8.20
N ALA A 71 -12.86 -10.42 -7.78
CA ALA A 71 -12.32 -10.09 -6.46
C ALA A 71 -13.39 -10.16 -5.34
N GLY A 72 -14.63 -10.57 -5.66
CA GLY A 72 -15.71 -10.73 -4.67
C GLY A 72 -16.44 -9.44 -4.28
N HIS A 73 -16.15 -8.32 -4.96
CA HIS A 73 -16.87 -7.06 -4.72
C HIS A 73 -18.26 -7.09 -5.36
N LYS A 74 -19.21 -6.41 -4.70
CA LYS A 74 -20.56 -6.25 -5.21
C LYS A 74 -20.62 -5.16 -6.26
N THR A 75 -21.27 -5.46 -7.39
CA THR A 75 -21.38 -4.57 -8.54
C THR A 75 -22.83 -4.19 -8.81
N ALA A 76 -23.09 -2.90 -9.04
CA ALA A 76 -24.40 -2.41 -9.40
C ALA A 76 -24.34 -1.42 -10.57
N ILE A 77 -25.36 -1.47 -11.43
CA ILE A 77 -25.66 -0.41 -12.39
C ILE A 77 -26.75 0.48 -11.79
N VAL A 78 -26.50 1.77 -11.73
CA VAL A 78 -27.48 2.77 -11.29
C VAL A 78 -27.65 3.79 -12.42
N THR A 79 -28.83 3.87 -13.01
CA THR A 79 -29.04 4.62 -14.25
C THR A 79 -30.42 5.28 -14.34
N ASN A 80 -30.48 6.37 -15.10
CA ASN A 80 -31.75 6.99 -15.51
C ASN A 80 -32.36 6.39 -16.79
N CYS A 81 -31.76 5.32 -17.35
CA CYS A 81 -32.34 4.55 -18.45
C CYS A 81 -33.43 3.59 -17.98
N ASN A 82 -34.37 3.26 -18.86
CA ASN A 82 -35.40 2.28 -18.57
C ASN A 82 -34.80 0.87 -18.44
N ARG A 83 -35.38 0.01 -17.60
CA ARG A 83 -34.90 -1.33 -17.28
C ARG A 83 -34.66 -2.20 -18.55
N ILE A 84 -35.58 -2.17 -19.48
CA ILE A 84 -35.48 -2.96 -20.72
C ILE A 84 -34.25 -2.58 -21.56
N VAL A 85 -33.91 -1.30 -21.61
CA VAL A 85 -32.72 -0.80 -22.31
C VAL A 85 -31.45 -1.24 -21.62
N VAL A 86 -31.39 -1.15 -20.29
CA VAL A 86 -30.22 -1.57 -19.50
C VAL A 86 -29.96 -3.06 -19.65
N ASP A 87 -30.98 -3.89 -19.51
CA ASP A 87 -30.84 -5.34 -19.64
C ASP A 87 -30.41 -5.72 -21.08
N ALA A 88 -30.93 -5.04 -22.10
CA ALA A 88 -30.50 -5.27 -23.49
C ALA A 88 -29.04 -4.85 -23.71
N ILE A 89 -28.60 -3.72 -23.17
CA ILE A 89 -27.18 -3.29 -23.23
C ILE A 89 -26.30 -4.35 -22.59
N LEU A 90 -26.57 -4.72 -21.34
CA LEU A 90 -25.73 -5.65 -20.59
C LEU A 90 -25.66 -7.04 -21.24
N ASN A 91 -26.73 -7.50 -21.86
CA ASN A 91 -26.74 -8.74 -22.62
C ASN A 91 -25.92 -8.60 -23.92
N HIS A 92 -26.08 -7.48 -24.65
CA HIS A 92 -25.35 -7.23 -25.89
C HIS A 92 -23.82 -7.18 -25.69
N ILE A 93 -23.38 -6.55 -24.60
CA ILE A 93 -21.94 -6.45 -24.25
C ILE A 93 -21.43 -7.61 -23.38
N HIS A 94 -22.26 -8.63 -23.14
CA HIS A 94 -21.94 -9.84 -22.35
C HIS A 94 -21.49 -9.58 -20.90
N LEU A 95 -21.96 -8.49 -20.27
CA LEU A 95 -21.61 -8.14 -18.89
C LEU A 95 -22.73 -8.44 -17.87
N ARG A 96 -23.91 -8.93 -18.32
CA ARG A 96 -25.08 -9.11 -17.43
C ARG A 96 -24.78 -9.96 -16.18
N HIS A 97 -24.00 -11.01 -16.34
CA HIS A 97 -23.67 -11.95 -15.25
C HIS A 97 -22.60 -11.43 -14.26
N TYR A 98 -21.92 -10.34 -14.59
CA TYR A 98 -21.00 -9.66 -13.67
C TYR A 98 -21.66 -8.53 -12.88
N ILE A 99 -22.97 -8.28 -13.07
CA ILE A 99 -23.72 -7.23 -12.38
C ILE A 99 -24.70 -7.88 -11.38
N ASP A 100 -24.44 -7.68 -10.09
CA ASP A 100 -25.25 -8.27 -9.02
C ASP A 100 -26.59 -7.57 -8.85
N PHE A 101 -26.67 -6.23 -9.09
CA PHE A 101 -27.89 -5.46 -8.90
C PHE A 101 -28.02 -4.31 -9.92
N ILE A 102 -29.24 -3.95 -10.25
CA ILE A 102 -29.52 -2.83 -11.16
C ILE A 102 -30.60 -1.96 -10.52
N VAL A 103 -30.40 -0.63 -10.58
CA VAL A 103 -31.43 0.37 -10.29
C VAL A 103 -31.66 1.19 -11.55
N ALA A 104 -32.82 1.02 -12.18
CA ALA A 104 -33.20 1.67 -13.42
C ALA A 104 -34.17 2.84 -13.16
N SER A 105 -34.50 3.59 -14.23
CA SER A 105 -35.47 4.67 -14.19
C SER A 105 -36.83 4.17 -13.66
N GLY A 106 -37.45 4.94 -12.76
CA GLY A 106 -38.76 4.64 -12.18
C GLY A 106 -38.75 3.62 -11.03
N GLU A 107 -37.60 3.08 -10.65
CA GLU A 107 -37.50 2.12 -9.55
C GLU A 107 -37.25 2.78 -8.19
N THR A 108 -36.98 4.09 -8.18
CA THR A 108 -36.94 4.91 -6.98
C THR A 108 -37.95 6.07 -7.08
N PRO A 109 -38.49 6.55 -5.94
CA PRO A 109 -39.38 7.71 -5.95
C PRO A 109 -38.77 8.93 -6.67
N ASN A 110 -37.50 9.19 -6.42
CA ASN A 110 -36.76 10.29 -7.04
C ASN A 110 -35.57 9.73 -7.83
N ALA A 111 -35.50 10.11 -9.11
CA ALA A 111 -34.37 9.78 -9.99
C ALA A 111 -33.16 10.69 -9.70
N LYS A 112 -31.99 10.38 -10.30
CA LYS A 112 -30.84 11.29 -10.29
C LYS A 112 -31.29 12.70 -10.76
N PRO A 113 -30.92 13.78 -10.06
CA PRO A 113 -29.79 13.94 -9.13
C PRO A 113 -30.09 13.60 -7.65
N SER A 114 -31.26 13.01 -7.31
CA SER A 114 -31.47 12.49 -5.94
C SER A 114 -30.47 11.37 -5.62
N PRO A 115 -29.99 11.26 -4.35
CA PRO A 115 -29.12 10.14 -3.95
C PRO A 115 -29.85 8.80 -3.86
N GLU A 116 -31.18 8.79 -3.87
CA GLU A 116 -31.99 7.60 -3.64
C GLU A 116 -31.61 6.37 -4.49
N PRO A 117 -31.31 6.49 -5.81
CA PRO A 117 -30.91 5.34 -6.60
C PRO A 117 -29.63 4.66 -6.09
N TYR A 118 -28.63 5.44 -5.68
CA TYR A 118 -27.40 4.89 -5.12
C TYR A 118 -27.61 4.31 -3.71
N LEU A 119 -28.38 5.02 -2.87
CA LEU A 119 -28.71 4.54 -1.53
C LEU A 119 -29.54 3.25 -1.60
N MET A 120 -30.38 3.06 -2.61
CA MET A 120 -31.11 1.81 -2.86
C MET A 120 -30.14 0.65 -3.14
N ALA A 121 -29.17 0.85 -4.01
CA ALA A 121 -28.16 -0.17 -4.32
C ALA A 121 -27.32 -0.52 -3.06
N MET A 122 -26.85 0.48 -2.31
CA MET A 122 -26.11 0.28 -1.06
C MET A 122 -26.95 -0.48 -0.02
N LYS A 123 -28.22 -0.14 0.14
CA LYS A 123 -29.17 -0.83 1.02
C LYS A 123 -29.38 -2.28 0.61
N HIS A 124 -29.51 -2.55 -0.68
CA HIS A 124 -29.65 -3.92 -1.20
C HIS A 124 -28.48 -4.80 -0.78
N PHE A 125 -27.26 -4.31 -0.90
CA PHE A 125 -26.04 -5.02 -0.48
C PHE A 125 -25.74 -4.96 1.01
N ARG A 126 -26.50 -4.21 1.78
CA ARG A 126 -26.26 -3.94 3.21
C ARG A 126 -24.87 -3.35 3.48
N VAL A 127 -24.42 -2.48 2.60
CA VAL A 127 -23.15 -1.76 2.72
C VAL A 127 -23.38 -0.29 3.06
N SER A 128 -22.46 0.30 3.83
CA SER A 128 -22.47 1.74 4.09
C SER A 128 -21.97 2.51 2.87
N SER A 129 -22.37 3.77 2.75
CA SER A 129 -21.84 4.66 1.71
C SER A 129 -20.32 4.79 1.79
N SER A 130 -19.75 4.81 2.99
CA SER A 130 -18.30 4.85 3.23
C SER A 130 -17.52 3.61 2.75
N LYS A 131 -18.20 2.56 2.28
CA LYS A 131 -17.61 1.36 1.66
C LYS A 131 -17.95 1.25 0.17
N SER A 132 -18.53 2.29 -0.43
CA SER A 132 -19.02 2.26 -1.82
C SER A 132 -18.23 3.21 -2.71
N PHE A 133 -17.95 2.77 -3.92
CA PHE A 133 -17.34 3.56 -4.99
C PHE A 133 -18.41 3.84 -6.05
N ILE A 134 -18.47 5.08 -6.53
CA ILE A 134 -19.40 5.48 -7.58
C ILE A 134 -18.60 6.00 -8.76
N PHE A 135 -18.92 5.50 -9.96
CA PHE A 135 -18.36 5.93 -11.24
C PHE A 135 -19.45 6.66 -12.02
N GLU A 136 -19.18 7.88 -12.47
CA GLU A 136 -20.16 8.72 -13.15
C GLU A 136 -19.55 9.58 -14.25
N ASP A 137 -20.35 9.82 -15.30
CA ASP A 137 -19.97 10.63 -16.46
C ASP A 137 -20.88 11.84 -16.70
N SER A 138 -21.92 12.00 -15.89
CA SER A 138 -22.96 13.05 -16.05
C SER A 138 -23.08 13.93 -14.83
N LYS A 139 -23.42 15.23 -15.02
CA LYS A 139 -23.61 16.19 -13.93
C LYS A 139 -24.71 15.75 -12.95
N SER A 140 -25.83 15.21 -13.46
CA SER A 140 -26.92 14.73 -12.61
C SER A 140 -26.50 13.50 -11.81
N GLY A 141 -25.72 12.60 -12.42
CA GLY A 141 -25.16 11.42 -11.77
C GLY A 141 -24.11 11.78 -10.72
N ILE A 142 -23.20 12.71 -11.02
CA ILE A 142 -22.20 13.22 -10.06
C ILE A 142 -22.88 13.86 -8.85
N LEU A 143 -23.88 14.69 -9.06
CA LEU A 143 -24.62 15.30 -7.95
C LEU A 143 -25.36 14.26 -7.11
N SER A 144 -25.96 13.26 -7.76
CA SER A 144 -26.60 12.11 -7.08
C SER A 144 -25.57 11.31 -6.25
N GLY A 145 -24.43 10.99 -6.86
CA GLY A 145 -23.34 10.29 -6.21
C GLY A 145 -22.78 11.06 -5.01
N LYS A 146 -22.52 12.36 -5.19
CA LYS A 146 -22.02 13.25 -4.12
C LYS A 146 -22.99 13.29 -2.92
N ASN A 147 -24.30 13.41 -3.20
CA ASN A 147 -25.33 13.44 -2.16
C ASN A 147 -25.50 12.06 -1.47
N ALA A 148 -25.13 10.96 -2.11
CA ALA A 148 -25.08 9.64 -1.51
C ALA A 148 -23.86 9.43 -0.60
N ASN A 149 -22.88 10.37 -0.60
CA ASN A 149 -21.69 10.40 0.22
C ASN A 149 -20.90 9.08 0.19
N PRO A 150 -20.47 8.61 -1.01
CA PRO A 150 -19.69 7.38 -1.15
C PRO A 150 -18.29 7.55 -0.55
N LYS A 151 -17.55 6.45 -0.48
CA LYS A 151 -16.13 6.48 -0.13
C LYS A 151 -15.31 7.26 -1.15
N CYS A 152 -15.64 7.08 -2.44
CA CYS A 152 -15.01 7.80 -3.54
C CYS A 152 -16.01 7.94 -4.70
N LEU A 153 -16.08 9.14 -5.25
CA LEU A 153 -16.86 9.48 -6.43
C LEU A 153 -15.90 9.75 -7.59
N ILE A 154 -15.92 8.88 -8.60
CA ILE A 154 -15.00 8.92 -9.73
C ILE A 154 -15.73 9.43 -10.97
N GLY A 155 -15.24 10.53 -11.52
CA GLY A 155 -15.75 11.10 -12.78
C GLY A 155 -15.06 10.46 -13.99
N ILE A 156 -15.85 10.09 -15.02
CA ILE A 156 -15.33 9.55 -16.29
C ILE A 156 -15.50 10.61 -17.36
N ASN A 157 -14.41 11.07 -17.97
CA ASN A 157 -14.42 12.20 -18.91
C ASN A 157 -14.88 11.80 -20.34
N THR A 158 -15.89 10.95 -20.46
CA THR A 158 -16.46 10.57 -21.77
C THR A 158 -17.20 11.72 -22.46
N SER A 159 -17.75 12.66 -21.68
CA SER A 159 -18.62 13.72 -22.21
C SER A 159 -18.33 15.12 -21.63
N TYR A 160 -17.63 15.18 -20.52
CA TYR A 160 -17.20 16.40 -19.84
C TYR A 160 -15.69 16.41 -19.70
N SER A 161 -15.06 17.59 -19.73
CA SER A 161 -13.63 17.76 -19.44
C SER A 161 -13.35 17.48 -17.96
N ASN A 162 -12.10 17.17 -17.63
CA ASN A 162 -11.68 16.99 -16.23
C ASN A 162 -12.04 18.22 -15.38
N ALA A 163 -11.82 19.45 -15.88
CA ALA A 163 -12.16 20.68 -15.19
C ALA A 163 -13.66 20.82 -14.90
N GLU A 164 -14.53 20.37 -15.80
CA GLU A 164 -15.99 20.35 -15.58
C GLU A 164 -16.40 19.30 -14.54
N LEU A 165 -15.76 18.12 -14.55
CA LEU A 165 -15.99 17.05 -13.56
C LEU A 165 -15.49 17.45 -12.18
N ASP A 166 -14.29 18.02 -12.08
CA ASP A 166 -13.72 18.53 -10.83
C ASP A 166 -14.61 19.63 -10.23
N SER A 167 -15.07 20.56 -11.05
CA SER A 167 -16.00 21.62 -10.60
C SER A 167 -17.35 21.08 -10.12
N ALA A 168 -17.78 19.91 -10.62
CA ALA A 168 -18.98 19.23 -10.16
C ALA A 168 -18.77 18.48 -8.83
N GLY A 169 -17.52 18.29 -8.40
CA GLY A 169 -17.14 17.77 -7.09
C GLY A 169 -16.93 16.26 -7.05
N VAL A 170 -16.34 15.70 -8.10
CA VAL A 170 -15.78 14.33 -8.07
C VAL A 170 -14.49 14.30 -7.28
N ASP A 171 -14.15 13.13 -6.74
CA ASP A 171 -12.90 12.92 -6.01
C ASP A 171 -11.73 12.62 -6.96
N ILE A 172 -11.99 11.99 -8.10
CA ILE A 172 -11.00 11.57 -9.10
C ILE A 172 -11.62 11.69 -10.49
N CYS A 173 -10.83 12.11 -11.49
CA CYS A 173 -11.20 12.05 -12.91
C CYS A 173 -10.38 10.99 -13.63
N ILE A 174 -11.05 10.17 -14.45
CA ILE A 174 -10.42 9.18 -15.33
C ILE A 174 -10.91 9.36 -16.77
N SER A 175 -10.07 9.01 -17.75
CA SER A 175 -10.46 9.04 -19.16
C SER A 175 -11.14 7.73 -19.61
N ASN A 176 -10.74 6.61 -19.02
CA ASN A 176 -11.26 5.27 -19.29
C ASN A 176 -10.84 4.33 -18.15
N PHE A 177 -11.17 3.04 -18.28
CA PHE A 177 -10.88 2.02 -17.27
C PHE A 177 -9.59 1.23 -17.52
N SER A 178 -8.87 1.45 -18.64
CA SER A 178 -7.73 0.60 -19.04
C SER A 178 -6.56 0.65 -18.07
N ASN A 179 -6.40 1.77 -17.36
CA ASN A 179 -5.27 2.00 -16.44
C ASN A 179 -5.71 2.05 -14.98
N ILE A 180 -6.94 1.63 -14.66
CA ILE A 180 -7.37 1.57 -13.27
C ILE A 180 -6.80 0.31 -12.64
N ASP A 181 -5.86 0.50 -11.71
CA ASP A 181 -5.49 -0.55 -10.80
C ASP A 181 -6.62 -0.75 -9.78
N THR A 182 -7.35 -1.88 -9.93
CA THR A 182 -8.45 -2.24 -9.03
C THR A 182 -7.96 -2.39 -7.59
N GLU A 183 -6.73 -2.86 -7.39
CA GLU A 183 -6.14 -2.95 -6.05
C GLU A 183 -5.89 -1.56 -5.47
N LEU A 184 -5.39 -0.61 -6.26
CA LEU A 184 -5.21 0.77 -5.84
C LEU A 184 -6.53 1.42 -5.40
N LEU A 185 -7.59 1.22 -6.18
CA LEU A 185 -8.91 1.79 -5.89
C LEU A 185 -9.51 1.24 -4.59
N PHE A 186 -9.32 -0.06 -4.31
CA PHE A 186 -9.89 -0.73 -3.15
C PHE A 186 -9.01 -0.65 -1.90
N HIS A 187 -7.69 -0.39 -2.06
CA HIS A 187 -6.73 -0.29 -0.95
C HIS A 187 -6.59 1.12 -0.38
N PHE A 188 -7.04 2.18 -1.06
CA PHE A 188 -7.18 3.51 -0.45
C PHE A 188 -8.31 3.50 0.59
N HIS A 189 -8.10 2.71 1.64
CA HIS A 189 -9.17 2.32 2.57
C HIS A 189 -9.73 3.45 3.45
N ASN A 190 -9.16 4.69 3.47
CA ASN A 190 -9.68 5.72 4.36
C ASN A 190 -9.48 7.20 3.96
N LEU A 191 -8.80 7.48 2.85
CA LEU A 191 -8.60 8.87 2.40
C LEU A 191 -8.81 8.97 0.89
N SER A 192 -9.63 9.92 0.43
CA SER A 192 -9.68 10.23 -1.01
C SER A 192 -8.32 10.80 -1.46
N ILE A 193 -7.95 10.57 -2.73
CA ILE A 193 -6.71 11.14 -3.31
C ILE A 193 -6.68 12.65 -3.09
N ASN A 194 -7.79 13.36 -3.26
CA ASN A 194 -7.89 14.79 -3.02
C ASN A 194 -7.56 15.19 -1.58
N LYS A 195 -7.96 14.39 -0.58
CA LYS A 195 -7.54 14.61 0.80
C LYS A 195 -6.04 14.43 0.99
N ILE A 196 -5.46 13.41 0.36
CA ILE A 196 -4.01 13.18 0.42
C ILE A 196 -3.26 14.33 -0.26
N ILE A 197 -3.72 14.79 -1.42
CA ILE A 197 -3.17 15.96 -2.13
C ILE A 197 -3.22 17.20 -1.22
N LYS A 198 -4.37 17.46 -0.62
CA LYS A 198 -4.54 18.56 0.35
C LYS A 198 -3.55 18.41 1.51
N TYR A 199 -3.45 17.23 2.12
CA TYR A 199 -2.56 16.99 3.25
C TYR A 199 -1.08 17.15 2.88
N ILE A 200 -0.67 16.77 1.67
CA ILE A 200 0.68 17.05 1.16
C ILE A 200 0.90 18.55 1.08
N GLY A 201 -0.02 19.30 0.47
CA GLY A 201 0.07 20.76 0.33
C GLY A 201 0.10 21.47 1.69
N ASP A 202 -0.79 21.12 2.59
CA ASP A 202 -0.88 21.71 3.94
C ASP A 202 0.35 21.40 4.80
N SER A 203 0.89 20.18 4.68
CA SER A 203 2.06 19.74 5.46
C SER A 203 3.38 20.26 4.92
N LEU A 204 3.49 20.47 3.61
CA LEU A 204 4.74 20.76 2.92
C LEU A 204 4.57 21.97 1.96
N PRO A 205 4.30 23.18 2.50
CA PRO A 205 4.00 24.35 1.69
C PRO A 205 5.15 24.80 0.78
N TYR A 206 6.39 24.35 1.04
CA TYR A 206 7.54 24.59 0.15
C TYR A 206 7.58 23.66 -1.09
N LEU A 207 6.73 22.62 -1.12
CA LEU A 207 6.48 21.78 -2.30
C LEU A 207 5.20 22.23 -3.03
N THR A 208 4.89 23.55 -3.00
CA THR A 208 3.69 24.11 -3.65
C THR A 208 3.65 23.75 -5.13
N GLY A 209 2.52 23.23 -5.59
CA GLY A 209 2.29 22.84 -6.98
C GLY A 209 1.15 21.84 -7.11
N ASP A 210 0.83 21.47 -8.34
CA ASP A 210 -0.14 20.41 -8.61
C ASP A 210 0.46 19.05 -8.26
N VAL A 211 -0.26 18.28 -7.46
CA VAL A 211 0.15 16.93 -7.05
C VAL A 211 -0.55 15.92 -7.96
N ILE A 212 0.22 15.18 -8.74
CA ILE A 212 -0.27 14.15 -9.64
C ILE A 212 0.12 12.79 -9.08
N PHE A 213 -0.87 11.96 -8.78
CA PHE A 213 -0.64 10.56 -8.45
C PHE A 213 -0.41 9.75 -9.72
N ASN A 214 0.73 9.08 -9.79
CA ASN A 214 0.96 8.10 -10.84
C ASN A 214 0.19 6.82 -10.49
N THR A 215 -0.52 6.27 -11.47
CA THR A 215 -1.35 5.07 -11.28
C THR A 215 -0.56 3.78 -11.07
N ASN A 216 0.77 3.85 -11.20
CA ASN A 216 1.64 2.69 -10.98
C ASN A 216 1.96 2.54 -9.49
N LYS A 217 1.24 1.64 -8.83
CA LYS A 217 1.61 1.20 -7.48
C LYS A 217 2.94 0.45 -7.56
N LEU A 218 3.92 0.90 -6.78
CA LEU A 218 5.16 0.14 -6.65
C LEU A 218 4.86 -1.15 -5.87
N LYS A 219 5.08 -2.30 -6.51
CA LYS A 219 5.00 -3.59 -5.84
C LYS A 219 6.09 -3.65 -4.78
N GLY A 220 5.76 -3.81 -3.50
CA GLY A 220 6.77 -4.05 -2.47
C GLY A 220 6.46 -3.60 -1.05
N GLY A 221 5.38 -2.88 -0.78
CA GLY A 221 5.00 -2.54 0.60
C GLY A 221 4.14 -3.63 1.25
N PHE A 222 4.70 -4.44 2.17
CA PHE A 222 3.91 -5.41 2.94
C PHE A 222 3.00 -4.74 3.98
N ILE A 223 3.43 -3.59 4.50
CA ILE A 223 2.83 -2.93 5.67
C ILE A 223 2.24 -1.57 5.30
N ALA A 224 2.94 -0.77 4.48
CA ALA A 224 2.51 0.55 4.05
C ALA A 224 2.13 0.57 2.57
N ASP A 225 1.23 1.47 2.18
CA ASP A 225 0.95 1.76 0.78
C ASP A 225 2.04 2.69 0.23
N VAL A 226 2.70 2.26 -0.85
CA VAL A 226 3.80 2.98 -1.50
C VAL A 226 3.34 3.48 -2.86
N ASN A 227 3.34 4.79 -3.07
CA ASN A 227 2.81 5.43 -4.28
C ASN A 227 3.84 6.37 -4.91
N GLU A 228 3.93 6.36 -6.24
CA GLU A 228 4.65 7.39 -6.97
C GLU A 228 3.78 8.65 -7.08
N VAL A 229 4.37 9.79 -6.74
CA VAL A 229 3.70 11.09 -6.79
C VAL A 229 4.59 12.07 -7.55
N THR A 230 4.02 12.78 -8.52
CA THR A 230 4.70 13.88 -9.20
C THR A 230 4.15 15.20 -8.69
N ILE A 231 5.02 16.07 -8.19
CA ILE A 231 4.69 17.42 -7.78
C ILE A 231 5.12 18.37 -8.90
N VAL A 232 4.16 19.05 -9.51
CA VAL A 232 4.41 20.01 -10.61
C VAL A 232 4.29 21.42 -10.04
N ARG A 233 5.42 22.12 -9.94
CA ARG A 233 5.44 23.50 -9.42
C ARG A 233 4.89 24.50 -10.44
N GLU A 234 4.53 25.69 -9.98
CA GLU A 234 4.01 26.78 -10.84
C GLU A 234 4.96 27.15 -11.99
N ASN A 235 6.27 26.98 -11.81
CA ASN A 235 7.27 27.20 -12.84
C ASN A 235 7.41 26.03 -13.85
N GLY A 236 6.57 25.00 -13.73
CA GLY A 236 6.60 23.79 -14.54
C GLY A 236 7.66 22.75 -14.12
N GLU A 237 8.45 23.00 -13.08
CA GLU A 237 9.41 22.05 -12.54
C GLU A 237 8.69 20.85 -11.92
N LYS A 238 9.12 19.64 -12.29
CA LYS A 238 8.55 18.39 -11.76
C LYS A 238 9.50 17.78 -10.74
N THR A 239 8.95 17.41 -9.60
CA THR A 239 9.65 16.62 -8.58
C THR A 239 8.92 15.30 -8.41
N GLU A 240 9.58 14.19 -8.72
CA GLU A 240 9.02 12.85 -8.55
C GLU A 240 9.45 12.30 -7.19
N VAL A 241 8.46 11.94 -6.38
CA VAL A 241 8.65 11.48 -5.00
C VAL A 241 7.89 10.19 -4.75
N ILE A 242 8.28 9.49 -3.70
CA ILE A 242 7.56 8.34 -3.16
C ILE A 242 6.77 8.81 -1.94
N LEU A 243 5.47 8.59 -1.95
CA LEU A 243 4.60 8.69 -0.79
C LEU A 243 4.45 7.29 -0.17
N LYS A 244 4.94 7.12 1.04
CA LYS A 244 4.68 5.94 1.86
C LYS A 244 3.67 6.33 2.93
N ILE A 245 2.48 5.70 2.92
CA ILE A 245 1.35 6.06 3.77
C ILE A 245 0.84 4.86 4.57
N GLU A 246 0.29 5.10 5.78
CA GLU A 246 -0.27 4.07 6.64
C GLU A 246 -1.35 3.25 5.91
N ASN A 247 -1.21 1.93 5.93
CA ASN A 247 -2.27 1.04 5.49
C ASN A 247 -3.17 0.70 6.69
N LYS A 248 -4.46 1.07 6.59
CA LYS A 248 -5.45 0.87 7.66
C LYS A 248 -6.36 -0.33 7.42
N ASN A 249 -5.92 -1.33 6.63
CA ASN A 249 -6.70 -2.55 6.48
C ASN A 249 -6.73 -3.35 7.81
N GLU A 250 -7.67 -4.28 7.93
CA GLU A 250 -7.84 -5.11 9.13
C GLU A 250 -7.01 -6.42 9.08
N SER A 251 -6.00 -6.50 8.22
CA SER A 251 -5.13 -7.68 8.14
C SER A 251 -4.32 -7.87 9.43
N ASP A 252 -3.90 -9.09 9.70
CA ASP A 252 -3.04 -9.40 10.84
C ASP A 252 -1.70 -8.65 10.76
N LEU A 253 -1.19 -8.41 9.55
CA LEU A 253 0.01 -7.61 9.31
C LEU A 253 -0.20 -6.15 9.73
N SER A 254 -1.34 -5.53 9.35
CA SER A 254 -1.64 -4.15 9.74
C SER A 254 -1.89 -4.02 11.25
N LYS A 255 -2.53 -5.00 11.88
CA LYS A 255 -2.70 -5.04 13.34
C LYS A 255 -1.35 -5.13 14.05
N MET A 256 -0.44 -5.97 13.55
CA MET A 256 0.92 -6.09 14.10
C MET A 256 1.73 -4.80 13.88
N ALA A 257 1.66 -4.21 12.69
CA ALA A 257 2.32 -2.95 12.39
C ALA A 257 1.90 -1.82 13.36
N ASN A 258 0.61 -1.71 13.63
CA ASN A 258 0.08 -0.75 14.59
C ASN A 258 0.51 -1.08 16.04
N ALA A 259 0.44 -2.36 16.45
CA ALA A 259 0.88 -2.79 17.78
C ALA A 259 2.37 -2.51 18.03
N LEU A 260 3.21 -2.67 17.00
CA LEU A 260 4.65 -2.39 17.04
C LEU A 260 5.00 -0.94 16.69
N GLN A 261 4.02 -0.08 16.40
CA GLN A 261 4.19 1.32 16.02
C GLN A 261 5.17 1.50 14.84
N LEU A 262 5.09 0.64 13.81
CA LEU A 262 6.08 0.60 12.73
C LEU A 262 6.05 1.87 11.88
N TYR A 263 4.88 2.46 11.65
CA TYR A 263 4.76 3.72 10.92
C TYR A 263 5.39 4.88 11.68
N GLU A 264 5.06 5.03 12.95
CA GLU A 264 5.58 6.08 13.82
C GLU A 264 7.10 5.99 13.98
N ARG A 265 7.66 4.77 13.99
CA ARG A 265 9.11 4.54 14.07
C ARG A 265 9.80 5.00 12.79
N GLU A 266 9.25 4.71 11.61
CA GLU A 266 9.79 5.17 10.33
C GLU A 266 9.69 6.70 10.20
N TYR A 267 8.55 7.30 10.59
CA TYR A 267 8.40 8.76 10.63
C TYR A 267 9.42 9.42 11.54
N TYR A 268 9.62 8.84 12.73
CA TYR A 268 10.60 9.32 13.68
C TYR A 268 12.04 9.24 13.15
N PHE A 269 12.38 8.17 12.45
CA PHE A 269 13.68 8.03 11.80
C PHE A 269 13.93 9.16 10.80
N TYR A 270 13.02 9.35 9.85
CA TYR A 270 13.24 10.34 8.82
C TYR A 270 13.26 11.77 9.35
N ASP A 271 12.41 12.09 10.31
CA ASP A 271 12.29 13.45 10.86
C ASP A 271 13.43 13.83 11.83
N HIS A 272 13.89 12.87 12.63
CA HIS A 272 14.82 13.16 13.73
C HIS A 272 16.24 12.60 13.54
N ILE A 273 16.41 11.50 12.79
CA ILE A 273 17.67 10.75 12.76
C ILE A 273 18.35 10.80 11.39
N SER A 274 17.59 10.72 10.28
CA SER A 274 18.13 10.55 8.93
C SER A 274 19.18 11.57 8.53
N LYS A 275 19.05 12.81 8.95
CA LYS A 275 20.02 13.90 8.68
C LYS A 275 21.36 13.75 9.41
N TYR A 276 21.44 12.88 10.41
CA TYR A 276 22.64 12.66 11.21
C TYR A 276 23.35 11.35 10.89
N ILE A 277 22.77 10.48 10.06
CA ILE A 277 23.42 9.22 9.70
C ILE A 277 24.53 9.43 8.67
N ASN A 278 25.40 8.41 8.56
CA ASN A 278 26.60 8.46 7.72
C ASN A 278 26.59 7.35 6.65
N ILE A 279 25.40 6.87 6.31
CA ILE A 279 25.14 5.87 5.28
C ILE A 279 24.08 6.41 4.31
N PRO A 280 24.07 5.98 3.03
CA PRO A 280 23.10 6.47 2.06
C PRO A 280 21.67 6.03 2.40
N VAL A 281 20.75 7.00 2.38
CA VAL A 281 19.30 6.82 2.51
C VAL A 281 18.60 7.75 1.52
N PRO A 282 17.35 7.48 1.13
CA PRO A 282 16.59 8.38 0.28
C PRO A 282 16.48 9.78 0.91
N LYS A 283 16.54 10.81 0.08
CA LYS A 283 16.28 12.17 0.53
C LYS A 283 14.89 12.25 1.13
N TYR A 284 14.81 12.82 2.33
CA TYR A 284 13.56 13.09 3.04
C TYR A 284 13.02 14.46 2.65
N TYR A 285 11.75 14.50 2.23
CA TYR A 285 11.05 15.74 1.89
C TYR A 285 10.13 16.22 3.02
N GLY A 286 9.55 15.33 3.81
CA GLY A 286 8.73 15.69 4.97
C GLY A 286 7.67 14.66 5.32
N LEU A 287 7.00 14.89 6.45
CA LEU A 287 5.85 14.11 6.91
C LEU A 287 4.55 14.69 6.38
N VAL A 288 3.62 13.83 6.02
CA VAL A 288 2.25 14.19 5.65
C VAL A 288 1.37 14.03 6.88
N LYS A 289 0.62 15.08 7.23
CA LYS A 289 -0.28 15.12 8.39
C LYS A 289 -1.73 15.22 7.95
N ASP A 290 -2.62 14.61 8.71
CA ASP A 290 -4.06 14.76 8.54
C ASP A 290 -4.60 16.05 9.19
N ASP A 291 -5.91 16.29 9.07
CA ASP A 291 -6.58 17.47 9.64
C ASP A 291 -6.45 17.57 11.18
N SER A 292 -6.13 16.48 11.88
CA SER A 292 -5.86 16.46 13.32
C SER A 292 -4.40 16.77 13.69
N GLY A 293 -3.52 16.90 12.69
CA GLY A 293 -2.08 17.05 12.87
C GLY A 293 -1.34 15.74 13.10
N LYS A 294 -2.01 14.58 13.00
CA LYS A 294 -1.37 13.26 13.10
C LYS A 294 -0.56 12.97 11.83
N ASN A 295 0.66 12.46 12.00
CA ASN A 295 1.45 11.95 10.89
C ASN A 295 0.77 10.70 10.31
N ILE A 296 0.56 10.68 9.00
CA ILE A 296 -0.08 9.58 8.26
C ILE A 296 0.77 9.06 7.12
N GLY A 297 1.85 9.74 6.77
CA GLY A 297 2.74 9.34 5.69
C GLY A 297 4.05 10.10 5.69
N VAL A 298 4.98 9.64 4.85
CA VAL A 298 6.30 10.25 4.61
C VAL A 298 6.53 10.40 3.11
N LEU A 299 7.11 11.54 2.69
CA LEU A 299 7.54 11.80 1.32
C LEU A 299 9.05 11.64 1.22
N LEU A 300 9.46 10.76 0.30
CA LEU A 300 10.85 10.38 0.07
C LEU A 300 11.23 10.56 -1.40
N GLU A 301 12.52 10.58 -1.64
CA GLU A 301 13.11 10.55 -2.98
C GLU A 301 12.67 9.29 -3.75
N ASN A 302 12.32 9.48 -5.02
CA ASN A 302 12.10 8.38 -5.94
C ASN A 302 13.44 7.95 -6.57
N LEU A 303 14.09 6.98 -5.96
CA LEU A 303 15.39 6.46 -6.41
C LEU A 303 15.34 5.91 -7.84
N PHE A 304 14.20 5.39 -8.30
CA PHE A 304 14.05 4.94 -9.70
C PHE A 304 14.13 6.08 -10.73
N LYS A 305 13.98 7.34 -10.29
CA LYS A 305 13.98 8.52 -11.16
C LYS A 305 15.20 9.42 -10.96
N THR A 306 15.86 9.34 -9.82
CA THR A 306 16.99 10.21 -9.48
C THR A 306 18.34 9.60 -9.77
N GLY A 307 18.40 8.29 -10.08
CA GLY A 307 19.63 7.59 -10.41
C GLY A 307 19.40 6.24 -11.07
N ASN A 308 20.48 5.59 -11.47
CA ASN A 308 20.46 4.23 -12.04
C ASN A 308 20.55 3.20 -10.93
N TYR A 309 19.41 2.91 -10.28
CA TYR A 309 19.33 1.98 -9.17
C TYR A 309 18.72 0.64 -9.57
N SER A 310 19.27 -0.44 -9.03
CA SER A 310 18.68 -1.78 -9.02
C SER A 310 18.12 -2.10 -7.64
N ILE A 311 17.07 -2.91 -7.58
CA ILE A 311 16.49 -3.45 -6.35
C ILE A 311 16.41 -4.97 -6.46
N ASN A 312 16.33 -5.67 -5.33
CA ASN A 312 16.27 -7.14 -5.28
C ASN A 312 17.45 -7.83 -5.98
N LEU A 313 18.64 -7.29 -5.78
CA LEU A 313 19.85 -7.93 -6.30
C LEU A 313 20.00 -9.33 -5.68
N ASN A 314 20.19 -10.33 -6.53
CA ASN A 314 20.48 -11.69 -6.07
C ASN A 314 21.91 -11.76 -5.55
N LEU A 315 22.06 -11.68 -4.23
CA LEU A 315 23.34 -11.74 -3.56
C LEU A 315 23.79 -13.20 -3.44
N ASN A 316 25.02 -13.48 -3.87
CA ASN A 316 25.62 -14.80 -3.84
C ASN A 316 27.15 -14.69 -3.76
N GLU A 317 27.84 -15.80 -3.82
CA GLU A 317 29.31 -15.84 -3.76
C GLU A 317 30.01 -15.06 -4.88
N SER A 318 29.37 -14.96 -6.07
CA SER A 318 29.96 -14.27 -7.21
C SER A 318 29.97 -12.75 -7.05
N ASN A 319 29.14 -12.19 -6.16
CA ASN A 319 29.07 -10.77 -5.89
C ASN A 319 29.29 -10.42 -4.40
N ILE A 320 30.13 -11.22 -3.73
CA ILE A 320 30.46 -11.08 -2.31
C ILE A 320 30.96 -9.68 -1.96
N ASP A 321 31.67 -9.01 -2.86
CA ASP A 321 32.19 -7.65 -2.65
C ASP A 321 31.08 -6.63 -2.42
N ILE A 322 29.93 -6.80 -3.09
CA ILE A 322 28.75 -5.95 -2.88
C ILE A 322 28.21 -6.17 -1.45
N SER A 323 28.15 -7.43 -1.04
CA SER A 323 27.67 -7.81 0.29
C SER A 323 28.62 -7.33 1.40
N LEU A 324 29.94 -7.44 1.18
CA LEU A 324 30.94 -6.90 2.12
C LEU A 324 30.84 -5.35 2.24
N LYS A 325 30.54 -4.65 1.14
CA LYS A 325 30.26 -3.21 1.18
C LYS A 325 29.04 -2.91 2.07
N ILE A 326 27.96 -3.68 1.97
CA ILE A 326 26.78 -3.54 2.83
C ILE A 326 27.17 -3.75 4.31
N VAL A 327 27.95 -4.80 4.61
CA VAL A 327 28.40 -5.10 5.97
C VAL A 327 29.32 -3.98 6.53
N ASP A 328 30.15 -3.35 5.70
CA ASP A 328 30.95 -2.19 6.11
C ASP A 328 30.06 -0.97 6.43
N TYR A 329 29.05 -0.69 5.61
CA TYR A 329 28.07 0.37 5.89
C TYR A 329 27.28 0.11 7.20
N MET A 330 26.89 -1.14 7.48
CA MET A 330 26.28 -1.50 8.76
C MET A 330 27.23 -1.20 9.93
N ALA A 331 28.48 -1.68 9.84
CA ALA A 331 29.47 -1.43 10.89
C ALA A 331 29.72 0.06 11.12
N LYS A 332 29.84 0.85 10.03
CA LYS A 332 29.98 2.30 10.06
C LYS A 332 28.78 3.01 10.71
N PHE A 333 27.57 2.56 10.38
CA PHE A 333 26.34 3.09 10.98
C PHE A 333 26.26 2.76 12.45
N HIS A 334 26.48 1.50 12.84
CA HIS A 334 26.44 1.06 14.22
C HIS A 334 27.51 1.74 15.08
N ALA A 335 28.75 1.86 14.59
CA ALA A 335 29.83 2.53 15.30
C ALA A 335 29.52 4.00 15.61
N LYS A 336 28.81 4.68 14.72
CA LYS A 336 28.41 6.09 14.92
C LYS A 336 27.55 6.28 16.17
N PHE A 337 26.67 5.34 16.48
CA PHE A 337 25.73 5.40 17.60
C PHE A 337 26.11 4.46 18.76
N TRP A 338 27.29 3.86 18.72
CA TRP A 338 27.75 2.86 19.66
C TRP A 338 27.84 3.44 21.08
N ASN A 339 27.08 2.88 22.04
CA ASN A 339 27.06 3.26 23.45
C ASN A 339 26.81 4.76 23.72
N LYS A 340 26.16 5.46 22.80
CA LYS A 340 25.89 6.91 22.91
C LYS A 340 24.55 7.19 23.56
N ASN A 341 24.25 6.71 24.72
CA ASN A 341 23.00 7.05 25.44
C ASN A 341 21.79 7.37 24.50
N ASN A 342 21.62 6.52 23.47
CA ASN A 342 20.73 6.79 22.35
C ASN A 342 19.28 7.00 22.78
N LYS A 343 18.85 6.38 23.90
CA LYS A 343 17.49 6.56 24.42
C LYS A 343 17.25 7.98 24.96
N GLN A 344 18.28 8.62 25.48
CA GLN A 344 18.19 10.02 25.95
C GLN A 344 18.25 11.00 24.76
N ILE A 345 19.12 10.73 23.79
CA ILE A 345 19.27 11.59 22.58
C ILE A 345 18.07 11.47 21.66
N TYR A 346 17.54 10.26 21.50
CA TYR A 346 16.43 9.93 20.63
C TYR A 346 15.31 9.21 21.41
N PRO A 347 14.53 9.94 22.24
CA PRO A 347 13.55 9.35 23.16
C PRO A 347 12.42 8.58 22.45
N GLY A 348 12.16 8.88 21.18
CA GLY A 348 11.19 8.15 20.35
C GLY A 348 11.64 6.76 19.94
N LEU A 349 12.95 6.45 19.97
CA LEU A 349 13.43 5.09 19.70
C LEU A 349 13.04 4.13 20.83
N LYS A 350 12.72 2.91 20.43
CA LYS A 350 12.34 1.82 21.32
C LYS A 350 13.48 0.81 21.48
N THR A 351 13.48 0.11 22.60
CA THR A 351 14.29 -1.09 22.80
C THR A 351 13.38 -2.31 22.77
N SER A 352 13.94 -3.50 22.62
CA SER A 352 13.18 -4.74 22.73
C SER A 352 12.47 -4.93 24.07
N MET A 353 12.94 -4.26 25.12
CA MET A 353 12.37 -4.29 26.48
C MET A 353 11.40 -3.13 26.76
N ASP A 354 11.09 -2.29 25.78
CA ASP A 354 10.07 -1.25 25.95
C ASP A 354 8.73 -1.91 26.36
N PRO A 355 8.06 -1.41 27.41
CA PRO A 355 6.83 -2.02 27.93
C PRO A 355 5.71 -2.20 26.89
N THR A 356 5.73 -1.43 25.82
CA THR A 356 4.77 -1.55 24.72
C THR A 356 5.08 -2.73 23.79
N PHE A 357 6.30 -3.24 23.77
CA PHE A 357 6.74 -4.31 22.86
C PHE A 357 7.06 -5.62 23.55
N SER A 358 7.75 -5.58 24.69
CA SER A 358 8.29 -6.75 25.33
C SER A 358 7.23 -7.87 25.56
N PRO A 359 6.07 -7.57 26.17
CA PRO A 359 5.03 -8.60 26.36
C PRO A 359 4.44 -9.09 25.04
N THR A 360 4.33 -8.20 24.03
CA THR A 360 3.72 -8.55 22.74
C THR A 360 4.54 -9.62 22.03
N TRP A 361 5.87 -9.51 22.01
CA TRP A 361 6.75 -10.45 21.33
C TRP A 361 6.73 -11.82 21.99
N TYR A 362 6.92 -11.88 23.31
CA TYR A 362 6.93 -13.14 24.05
C TYR A 362 5.57 -13.84 23.95
N ASN A 363 4.49 -13.14 24.30
CA ASN A 363 3.14 -13.70 24.26
C ASN A 363 2.75 -14.18 22.85
N PHE A 364 3.23 -13.49 21.83
CA PHE A 364 2.96 -13.87 20.45
C PHE A 364 3.57 -15.24 20.11
N ILE A 365 4.87 -15.44 20.39
CA ILE A 365 5.52 -16.72 20.10
C ILE A 365 5.07 -17.84 21.02
N GLU A 366 4.82 -17.55 22.30
CA GLU A 366 4.31 -18.52 23.26
C GLU A 366 2.98 -19.12 22.80
N ASN A 367 2.04 -18.26 22.38
CA ASN A 367 0.74 -18.69 21.88
C ASN A 367 0.80 -19.45 20.56
N ARG A 368 1.82 -19.20 19.72
CA ARG A 368 1.96 -19.79 18.39
C ARG A 368 2.89 -21.00 18.36
N TRP A 369 3.72 -21.20 19.37
CA TRP A 369 4.66 -22.31 19.43
C TRP A 369 4.03 -23.71 19.32
N PRO A 370 2.89 -24.02 19.94
CA PRO A 370 2.21 -25.30 19.73
C PRO A 370 1.84 -25.55 18.27
N LEU A 371 1.28 -24.54 17.59
CA LEU A 371 0.93 -24.62 16.17
C LEU A 371 2.17 -24.74 15.27
N PHE A 372 3.26 -24.05 15.61
CA PHE A 372 4.53 -24.18 14.92
C PHE A 372 5.05 -25.63 14.98
N LYS A 373 5.05 -26.23 16.15
CA LYS A 373 5.45 -27.65 16.33
C LYS A 373 4.56 -28.60 15.55
N GLU A 374 3.26 -28.38 15.54
CA GLU A 374 2.32 -29.19 14.76
C GLU A 374 2.64 -29.15 13.26
N LYS A 375 2.87 -27.96 12.72
CA LYS A 375 3.12 -27.76 11.28
C LYS A 375 4.51 -28.23 10.85
N TRP A 376 5.55 -27.93 11.64
CA TRP A 376 6.95 -28.06 11.24
C TRP A 376 7.71 -29.20 11.93
N GLY A 377 7.13 -29.80 12.99
CA GLY A 377 7.79 -30.84 13.77
C GLY A 377 8.13 -32.13 13.03
N LYS A 378 7.53 -32.36 11.83
CA LYS A 378 7.88 -33.48 10.97
C LYS A 378 9.05 -33.16 10.02
N ILE A 379 9.41 -31.90 9.87
CA ILE A 379 10.45 -31.41 8.95
C ILE A 379 11.74 -31.15 9.73
N LEU A 380 11.60 -30.60 10.93
CA LEU A 380 12.72 -30.34 11.84
C LEU A 380 13.18 -31.62 12.52
N LYS A 381 14.50 -31.73 12.73
CA LYS A 381 15.09 -32.82 13.51
C LYS A 381 14.70 -32.68 14.99
N PRO A 382 14.72 -33.79 15.78
CA PRO A 382 14.39 -33.75 17.20
C PRO A 382 15.27 -32.78 18.02
N ASP A 383 16.56 -32.71 17.70
CA ASP A 383 17.52 -31.77 18.32
C ASP A 383 17.19 -30.32 18.02
N GLN A 384 16.78 -30.02 16.79
CA GLN A 384 16.33 -28.69 16.37
C GLN A 384 15.04 -28.27 17.07
N LEU A 385 14.12 -29.20 17.28
CA LEU A 385 12.87 -28.93 18.04
C LEU A 385 13.17 -28.68 19.52
N SER A 386 14.06 -29.48 20.13
CA SER A 386 14.49 -29.27 21.51
C SER A 386 15.15 -27.91 21.69
N LEU A 387 16.02 -27.52 20.75
CA LEU A 387 16.67 -26.22 20.75
C LEU A 387 15.65 -25.10 20.60
N GLY A 388 14.64 -25.25 19.74
CA GLY A 388 13.54 -24.29 19.60
C GLY A 388 12.73 -24.12 20.89
N GLU A 389 12.51 -25.21 21.66
CA GLU A 389 11.87 -25.13 22.97
C GLU A 389 12.74 -24.39 24.00
N ASP A 390 14.03 -24.65 24.02
CA ASP A 390 14.98 -23.95 24.89
C ASP A 390 15.03 -22.45 24.58
N ILE A 391 15.04 -22.09 23.29
CA ILE A 391 14.98 -20.68 22.86
C ILE A 391 13.66 -20.04 23.32
N MET A 392 12.53 -20.70 23.10
CA MET A 392 11.22 -20.20 23.49
C MET A 392 11.14 -19.95 25.00
N LEU A 393 11.60 -20.91 25.81
CA LEU A 393 11.62 -20.79 27.28
C LEU A 393 12.53 -19.65 27.77
N ASN A 394 13.62 -19.38 27.07
CA ASN A 394 14.60 -18.34 27.39
C ASN A 394 14.41 -17.03 26.63
N PHE A 395 13.35 -16.91 25.80
CA PHE A 395 13.18 -15.80 24.86
C PHE A 395 13.20 -14.43 25.56
N SER A 396 12.52 -14.28 26.69
CA SER A 396 12.52 -13.03 27.44
C SER A 396 13.91 -12.64 27.95
N ALA A 397 14.73 -13.63 28.38
CA ALA A 397 16.09 -13.38 28.80
C ALA A 397 17.00 -12.99 27.61
N ILE A 398 16.84 -13.65 26.46
CA ILE A 398 17.52 -13.28 25.21
C ILE A 398 17.14 -11.85 24.82
N GLN A 399 15.85 -11.53 24.81
CA GLN A 399 15.33 -10.19 24.51
C GLN A 399 15.94 -9.12 25.42
N GLN A 400 16.08 -9.41 26.73
CA GLN A 400 16.72 -8.53 27.68
C GLN A 400 18.19 -8.30 27.34
N ARG A 401 18.96 -9.36 27.05
CA ARG A 401 20.39 -9.23 26.68
C ARG A 401 20.57 -8.45 25.37
N MET A 402 19.65 -8.60 24.39
CA MET A 402 19.67 -7.84 23.14
C MET A 402 19.43 -6.34 23.31
N SER A 403 18.94 -5.89 24.46
CA SER A 403 18.67 -4.48 24.78
C SER A 403 19.64 -3.85 25.76
N GLN A 404 20.62 -4.59 26.27
CA GLN A 404 21.53 -4.16 27.34
C GLN A 404 23.01 -4.24 26.94
N GLY A 405 23.88 -3.59 27.71
CA GLY A 405 25.33 -3.55 27.49
C GLY A 405 25.68 -2.73 26.25
N ASN A 406 26.55 -3.29 25.40
CA ASN A 406 26.98 -2.64 24.16
C ASN A 406 25.86 -2.54 23.15
N THR A 407 25.19 -1.39 23.08
CA THR A 407 24.05 -1.13 22.18
C THR A 407 24.33 0.01 21.20
N THR A 408 23.57 -0.01 20.10
CA THR A 408 23.60 1.03 19.07
C THR A 408 22.20 1.28 18.54
N ILE A 409 22.04 2.14 17.54
CA ILE A 409 20.84 2.21 16.73
C ILE A 409 20.95 1.14 15.65
N ILE A 410 19.91 0.33 15.46
CA ILE A 410 19.80 -0.70 14.45
C ILE A 410 18.69 -0.36 13.46
N HIS A 411 18.82 -0.81 12.22
CA HIS A 411 17.77 -0.73 11.20
C HIS A 411 16.61 -1.68 11.52
N GLY A 412 16.93 -2.89 11.94
CA GLY A 412 15.99 -3.92 12.39
C GLY A 412 15.37 -4.78 11.29
N ASP A 413 15.57 -4.45 10.00
CA ASP A 413 15.06 -5.22 8.85
C ASP A 413 15.98 -5.09 7.63
N ILE A 414 17.31 -5.22 7.83
CA ILE A 414 18.26 -5.18 6.69
C ILE A 414 18.19 -6.49 5.92
N LYS A 415 17.78 -6.37 4.66
CA LYS A 415 17.73 -7.48 3.68
C LYS A 415 17.84 -6.92 2.26
N SER A 416 18.22 -7.75 1.28
CA SER A 416 18.42 -7.30 -0.10
C SER A 416 17.23 -6.51 -0.69
N PRO A 417 15.95 -6.89 -0.43
CA PRO A 417 14.81 -6.09 -0.88
C PRO A 417 14.68 -4.68 -0.27
N ASN A 418 15.32 -4.42 0.87
CA ASN A 418 15.32 -3.12 1.55
C ASN A 418 16.58 -2.29 1.22
N ILE A 419 17.29 -2.65 0.16
CA ILE A 419 18.50 -1.96 -0.31
C ILE A 419 18.35 -1.67 -1.80
N PHE A 420 18.52 -0.40 -2.16
CA PHE A 420 18.72 0.02 -3.54
C PHE A 420 20.23 0.07 -3.83
N TYR A 421 20.62 -0.37 -5.01
CA TYR A 421 22.01 -0.47 -5.43
C TYR A 421 22.26 0.50 -6.57
N ASN A 422 23.03 1.55 -6.35
CA ASN A 422 23.41 2.50 -7.42
C ASN A 422 24.45 1.86 -8.33
N ILE A 423 24.03 1.51 -9.56
CA ILE A 423 24.85 0.79 -10.55
C ILE A 423 26.02 1.65 -11.00
N ASP A 424 25.77 2.95 -11.22
CA ASP A 424 26.79 3.90 -11.73
C ASP A 424 27.91 4.15 -10.71
N LEU A 425 27.63 3.92 -9.43
CA LEU A 425 28.59 4.03 -8.33
C LEU A 425 29.11 2.66 -7.86
N GLY A 426 29.09 1.64 -8.74
CA GLY A 426 29.59 0.30 -8.41
C GLY A 426 28.76 -0.40 -7.33
N TYR A 427 27.45 -0.36 -7.49
CA TYR A 427 26.46 -0.95 -6.57
C TYR A 427 26.52 -0.37 -5.17
N GLU A 428 26.68 0.95 -5.06
CA GLU A 428 26.63 1.66 -3.78
C GLU A 428 25.25 1.46 -3.13
N PRO A 429 25.16 0.93 -1.88
CA PRO A 429 23.89 0.64 -1.25
C PRO A 429 23.21 1.91 -0.73
N CYS A 430 21.88 2.00 -0.91
CA CYS A 430 21.02 3.00 -0.30
C CYS A 430 19.94 2.26 0.50
N PHE A 431 19.89 2.49 1.80
CA PHE A 431 19.04 1.75 2.74
C PHE A 431 17.67 2.39 2.86
N ILE A 432 16.62 1.58 2.71
CA ILE A 432 15.21 1.99 2.77
C ILE A 432 14.47 1.18 3.83
N ASP A 433 13.22 1.56 4.12
CA ASP A 433 12.28 0.82 4.98
C ASP A 433 12.72 0.74 6.45
N TRP A 434 12.84 1.91 7.09
CA TRP A 434 13.31 2.08 8.47
C TRP A 434 12.22 1.85 9.54
N GLN A 435 11.14 1.17 9.20
CA GLN A 435 10.02 0.90 10.11
C GLN A 435 10.38 0.06 11.35
N HIS A 436 11.47 -0.70 11.31
CA HIS A 436 11.95 -1.52 12.41
C HIS A 436 13.08 -0.88 13.23
N ILE A 437 13.41 0.39 12.96
CA ILE A 437 14.48 1.10 13.67
C ILE A 437 14.30 1.01 15.19
N ALA A 438 15.39 0.71 15.90
CA ALA A 438 15.40 0.52 17.35
C ALA A 438 16.77 0.77 17.96
N ILE A 439 16.83 0.74 19.28
CA ILE A 439 18.07 0.58 20.02
C ILE A 439 18.26 -0.90 20.35
N GLY A 440 19.38 -1.47 19.92
CA GLY A 440 19.68 -2.89 20.10
C GLY A 440 21.14 -3.21 19.86
N LYS A 441 21.45 -4.47 19.66
CA LYS A 441 22.79 -4.95 19.30
C LYS A 441 22.99 -4.90 17.79
N GLY A 442 24.07 -4.29 17.29
CA GLY A 442 24.31 -4.18 15.84
C GLY A 442 24.40 -5.52 15.11
N VAL A 443 24.75 -6.58 15.81
CA VAL A 443 24.75 -7.97 15.25
C VAL A 443 23.36 -8.45 14.80
N GLN A 444 22.26 -7.83 15.30
CA GLN A 444 20.91 -8.18 14.88
C GLN A 444 20.71 -7.89 13.38
N ASP A 445 21.16 -6.74 12.90
CA ASP A 445 21.11 -6.37 11.50
C ASP A 445 21.97 -7.30 10.63
N LEU A 446 23.18 -7.62 11.11
CA LEU A 446 24.09 -8.52 10.40
C LEU A 446 23.48 -9.92 10.22
N ILE A 447 22.96 -10.51 11.30
CA ILE A 447 22.37 -11.85 11.28
C ILE A 447 21.13 -11.88 10.41
N PHE A 448 20.27 -10.87 10.51
CA PHE A 448 19.05 -10.79 9.72
C PHE A 448 19.37 -10.64 8.22
N PHE A 449 20.37 -9.80 7.88
CA PHE A 449 20.88 -9.68 6.51
C PHE A 449 21.36 -11.01 5.94
N ILE A 450 22.14 -11.77 6.71
CA ILE A 450 22.66 -13.08 6.27
C ILE A 450 21.51 -14.06 5.99
N ILE A 451 20.56 -14.20 6.92
CA ILE A 451 19.47 -15.18 6.79
C ILE A 451 18.51 -14.80 5.66
N GLU A 452 18.16 -13.52 5.53
CA GLU A 452 17.17 -13.06 4.55
C GLU A 452 17.72 -12.96 3.13
N SER A 453 18.99 -12.56 2.97
CA SER A 453 19.50 -12.19 1.66
C SER A 453 20.21 -13.34 0.92
N PHE A 454 20.52 -14.46 1.57
CA PHE A 454 21.26 -15.56 0.96
C PHE A 454 20.50 -16.88 1.04
N ASP A 455 20.82 -17.79 0.11
CA ASP A 455 20.27 -19.14 0.13
C ASP A 455 20.99 -20.05 1.15
N ILE A 456 20.38 -21.20 1.46
CA ILE A 456 20.85 -22.12 2.50
C ILE A 456 22.23 -22.71 2.21
N ASN A 457 22.64 -22.84 0.94
CA ASN A 457 23.93 -23.39 0.57
C ASN A 457 25.04 -22.33 0.68
N THR A 458 24.73 -21.08 0.40
CA THR A 458 25.66 -19.95 0.49
C THR A 458 25.94 -19.53 1.93
N ILE A 459 24.94 -19.61 2.82
CA ILE A 459 25.05 -19.16 4.22
C ILE A 459 26.25 -19.77 4.98
N PRO A 460 26.52 -21.08 4.96
CA PRO A 460 27.66 -21.65 5.68
C PRO A 460 29.03 -21.12 5.24
N ILE A 461 29.12 -20.65 4.00
CA ILE A 461 30.36 -20.10 3.43
C ILE A 461 30.52 -18.63 3.88
N ILE A 462 29.46 -17.83 3.75
CA ILE A 462 29.55 -16.40 4.00
C ILE A 462 29.46 -16.03 5.48
N TYR A 463 28.79 -16.83 6.31
CA TYR A 463 28.58 -16.55 7.72
C TYR A 463 29.90 -16.24 8.46
N PRO A 464 30.93 -17.11 8.44
CA PRO A 464 32.20 -16.82 9.08
C PRO A 464 32.93 -15.62 8.44
N ILE A 465 32.79 -15.41 7.14
CA ILE A 465 33.42 -14.29 6.45
C ILE A 465 32.80 -12.97 6.92
N PHE A 466 31.45 -12.87 6.90
CA PHE A 466 30.76 -11.63 7.23
C PHE A 466 30.82 -11.28 8.70
N THR A 467 30.72 -12.28 9.58
CA THR A 467 30.83 -12.05 11.03
C THR A 467 32.22 -11.56 11.40
N ASN A 468 33.30 -12.19 10.89
CA ASN A 468 34.65 -11.70 11.13
C ASN A 468 34.91 -10.32 10.48
N TYR A 469 34.40 -10.09 9.28
CA TYR A 469 34.54 -8.82 8.58
C TYR A 469 33.85 -7.69 9.35
N TYR A 470 32.61 -7.90 9.80
CA TYR A 470 31.84 -6.94 10.58
C TYR A 470 32.56 -6.55 11.90
N TYR A 471 33.03 -7.54 12.66
CA TYR A 471 33.78 -7.29 13.90
C TYR A 471 35.04 -6.45 13.63
N ARG A 472 35.80 -6.79 12.60
CA ARG A 472 36.97 -6.01 12.18
C ARG A 472 36.58 -4.57 11.81
N LYS A 473 35.51 -4.40 11.03
CA LYS A 473 35.04 -3.08 10.61
C LYS A 473 34.55 -2.23 11.78
N LEU A 474 33.90 -2.82 12.78
CA LEU A 474 33.59 -2.09 14.02
C LEU A 474 34.86 -1.52 14.68
N ARG A 475 35.93 -2.34 14.73
CA ARG A 475 37.22 -1.90 15.26
C ARG A 475 37.85 -0.76 14.45
N GLU A 476 37.80 -0.87 13.10
CA GLU A 476 38.27 0.17 12.19
C GLU A 476 37.46 1.47 12.34
N HIS A 477 36.19 1.39 12.72
CA HIS A 477 35.33 2.54 13.04
C HIS A 477 35.38 2.97 14.53
N ASN A 478 36.44 2.62 15.26
CA ASN A 478 36.73 3.02 16.62
C ASN A 478 35.79 2.48 17.72
N VAL A 479 35.19 1.30 17.51
CA VAL A 479 34.52 0.57 18.58
C VAL A 479 35.56 -0.23 19.37
N GLU A 480 36.01 0.30 20.52
CA GLU A 480 37.12 -0.26 21.29
C GLU A 480 36.68 -1.27 22.36
N ASN A 481 35.64 -0.96 23.11
CA ASN A 481 35.21 -1.72 24.30
C ASN A 481 34.15 -2.78 23.93
N TYR A 482 34.51 -3.70 23.03
CA TYR A 482 33.66 -4.82 22.60
C TYR A 482 34.57 -6.03 22.37
N SER A 483 34.65 -6.91 23.37
CA SER A 483 35.51 -8.10 23.28
C SER A 483 34.95 -9.11 22.28
N TYR A 484 35.83 -9.96 21.72
CA TYR A 484 35.39 -11.01 20.80
C TYR A 484 34.45 -12.02 21.47
N THR A 485 34.65 -12.27 22.78
CA THR A 485 33.75 -13.13 23.56
C THR A 485 32.35 -12.55 23.68
N GLU A 486 32.23 -11.26 24.01
CA GLU A 486 30.92 -10.57 24.03
C GLU A 486 30.27 -10.58 22.65
N TYR A 487 31.06 -10.29 21.62
CA TYR A 487 30.61 -10.33 20.23
C TYR A 487 30.06 -11.71 19.83
N SER A 488 30.76 -12.78 20.17
CA SER A 488 30.34 -14.15 19.88
C SER A 488 29.04 -14.53 20.59
N ASN A 489 28.91 -14.12 21.87
CA ASN A 489 27.67 -14.32 22.62
C ASN A 489 26.50 -13.51 22.03
N ASP A 490 26.75 -12.26 21.65
CA ASP A 490 25.74 -11.40 21.02
C ASP A 490 25.30 -11.94 19.65
N LEU A 491 26.20 -12.55 18.87
CA LEU A 491 25.86 -13.24 17.61
C LEU A 491 24.91 -14.41 17.85
N HIS A 492 25.21 -15.25 18.85
CA HIS A 492 24.35 -16.39 19.19
C HIS A 492 22.96 -15.93 19.66
N ASP A 493 22.90 -14.95 20.56
CA ASP A 493 21.64 -14.40 21.01
C ASP A 493 20.84 -13.74 19.86
N ALA A 494 21.52 -13.09 18.91
CA ALA A 494 20.86 -12.49 17.74
C ALA A 494 20.23 -13.52 16.81
N LEU A 495 20.83 -14.70 16.62
CA LEU A 495 20.23 -15.83 15.91
C LEU A 495 18.95 -16.33 16.59
N CYS A 496 18.97 -16.40 17.92
CA CYS A 496 17.86 -16.88 18.74
C CYS A 496 16.76 -15.84 18.98
N TYR A 497 16.91 -14.59 18.51
CA TYR A 497 15.97 -13.51 18.80
C TYR A 497 15.04 -13.21 17.61
N VAL A 498 15.34 -12.20 16.79
CA VAL A 498 14.45 -11.76 15.68
C VAL A 498 14.23 -12.86 14.64
N PRO A 499 15.26 -13.60 14.19
CA PRO A 499 15.06 -14.71 13.26
C PRO A 499 14.17 -15.81 13.83
N PHE A 500 14.31 -16.16 15.10
CA PHE A 500 13.44 -17.16 15.74
C PHE A 500 11.99 -16.67 15.81
N PHE A 501 11.78 -15.41 16.22
CA PHE A 501 10.46 -14.78 16.20
C PHE A 501 9.85 -14.82 14.78
N THR A 502 10.61 -14.45 13.76
CA THR A 502 10.19 -14.44 12.35
C THR A 502 9.82 -15.85 11.89
N ALA A 503 10.61 -16.87 12.23
CA ALA A 503 10.33 -18.26 11.90
C ALA A 503 9.00 -18.73 12.50
N VAL A 504 8.75 -18.45 13.77
CA VAL A 504 7.49 -18.82 14.44
C VAL A 504 6.32 -18.04 13.84
N TRP A 505 6.48 -16.75 13.60
CA TRP A 505 5.44 -15.90 13.01
C TRP A 505 5.02 -16.41 11.64
N PHE A 506 5.91 -16.38 10.65
CA PHE A 506 5.58 -16.78 9.28
C PHE A 506 5.30 -18.28 9.16
N GLY A 507 5.90 -19.12 10.02
CA GLY A 507 5.59 -20.54 10.11
C GLY A 507 4.15 -20.83 10.54
N THR A 508 3.46 -19.89 11.19
CA THR A 508 2.11 -20.07 11.73
C THR A 508 1.05 -19.20 11.09
N VAL A 509 1.42 -18.26 10.22
CA VAL A 509 0.48 -17.45 9.42
C VAL A 509 -0.33 -18.34 8.49
N SER A 510 -1.55 -17.91 8.15
CA SER A 510 -2.37 -18.58 7.13
C SER A 510 -1.64 -18.60 5.79
N TYR A 511 -1.76 -19.71 5.07
CA TYR A 511 -1.15 -19.85 3.74
C TYR A 511 -1.64 -18.81 2.74
N ASP A 512 -2.89 -18.35 2.89
CA ASP A 512 -3.51 -17.35 2.03
C ASP A 512 -2.99 -15.91 2.30
N ASP A 513 -2.44 -15.67 3.49
CA ASP A 513 -1.87 -14.38 3.88
C ASP A 513 -0.38 -14.23 3.49
N LEU A 514 0.25 -15.30 2.98
CA LEU A 514 1.64 -15.30 2.55
C LEU A 514 1.75 -14.87 1.09
N ILE A 515 2.56 -13.85 0.81
CA ILE A 515 2.90 -13.42 -0.55
C ILE A 515 3.80 -14.45 -1.23
N ASP A 516 4.86 -14.89 -0.55
CA ASP A 516 5.66 -16.06 -0.95
C ASP A 516 5.33 -17.25 -0.05
N LYS A 517 4.62 -18.20 -0.61
CA LYS A 517 4.17 -19.42 0.08
C LYS A 517 5.30 -20.33 0.52
N ASN A 518 6.48 -20.21 -0.09
CA ASN A 518 7.67 -21.00 0.23
C ASN A 518 8.58 -20.30 1.26
N PHE A 519 8.37 -19.02 1.52
CA PHE A 519 9.19 -18.23 2.43
C PHE A 519 9.36 -18.90 3.81
N PRO A 520 8.29 -19.34 4.52
CA PRO A 520 8.46 -19.98 5.84
C PRO A 520 9.34 -21.21 5.79
N TYR A 521 9.18 -22.06 4.77
CA TYR A 521 9.96 -23.29 4.63
C TYR A 521 11.45 -23.00 4.51
N PHE A 522 11.83 -22.11 3.60
CA PHE A 522 13.24 -21.77 3.39
C PHE A 522 13.83 -21.02 4.58
N PHE A 523 13.08 -20.09 5.16
CA PHE A 523 13.55 -19.30 6.30
C PHE A 523 13.82 -20.18 7.54
N ILE A 524 12.88 -21.07 7.87
CA ILE A 524 13.01 -22.01 8.99
C ILE A 524 14.23 -22.92 8.82
N GLN A 525 14.44 -23.45 7.62
CA GLN A 525 15.61 -24.30 7.35
C GLN A 525 16.93 -23.54 7.49
N LYS A 526 17.01 -22.32 6.97
CA LYS A 526 18.19 -21.45 7.10
C LYS A 526 18.52 -21.19 8.56
N LEU A 527 17.52 -20.78 9.34
CA LEU A 527 17.68 -20.50 10.77
C LEU A 527 18.21 -21.72 11.52
N PHE A 528 17.51 -22.86 11.43
CA PHE A 528 17.88 -24.09 12.14
C PHE A 528 19.13 -24.79 11.60
N SER A 529 19.75 -24.27 10.55
CA SER A 529 21.07 -24.68 10.11
C SER A 529 22.21 -23.89 10.77
N LEU A 530 21.91 -22.75 11.38
CA LEU A 530 22.88 -21.82 11.99
C LEU A 530 22.91 -21.87 13.52
N ILE A 531 21.81 -22.24 14.17
CA ILE A 531 21.71 -22.35 15.63
C ILE A 531 22.00 -23.74 16.17
#